data_08396a6520f8eefd2551599612f92c5a
#
_entry.id   08396a6520f8eefd2551599612f92c5a
#
_cell.length_a   1.000
_cell.length_b   1.000
_cell.length_c   1.000
_cell.angle_alpha   90.00
_cell.angle_beta   90.00
_cell.angle_gamma   90.00
#
_symmetry.space_group_name_H-M   'P 1'
#
loop_
_entity.id
_entity.type
_entity.pdbx_description
1 polymer ?
#
loop_
_entity_poly.entity_id
_entity_poly.type
_entity_poly.pdbx_seq_one_letter_code
_entity_poly.pdbx_strand_id
1 'polypeptide(L)'
;LFKTVTTQDLVDFGFESEFVGRLPVIVTLNEVDEDKLYKILQNPYSAVINSKKLDFKSYGIDVEFKDEALKFFAKEAAKQKTGARALMTVVERLLINYEKVLPSLEIKQLTVDDKLINDPEGILSEIMRTDSIRGYQRDFLASHGIHLSFDDEAITVIEKKAKDSKKSMKRICEDLFHDFPYAIKLMKLEEFRI
;
A
#
# COMPACT_ATOMS: atom_id res chain seq x y z
N LEU A 1 -19.23 -25.08 24.98
CA LEU A 1 -19.10 -24.64 26.38
C LEU A 1 -19.73 -23.25 26.57
N PHE A 2 -19.35 -22.23 25.78
CA PHE A 2 -19.83 -20.85 26.01
C PHE A 2 -21.32 -20.61 25.69
N LYS A 3 -21.99 -21.50 24.93
CA LYS A 3 -23.40 -21.34 24.60
C LYS A 3 -24.37 -21.51 25.81
N THR A 4 -23.85 -22.01 26.91
CA THR A 4 -24.61 -22.25 28.14
C THR A 4 -24.17 -21.32 29.28
N VAL A 5 -23.46 -20.26 29.02
CA VAL A 5 -23.01 -19.31 30.02
C VAL A 5 -24.19 -18.59 30.66
N THR A 6 -24.19 -18.60 31.98
CA THR A 6 -25.21 -17.98 32.83
C THR A 6 -24.66 -16.73 33.53
N THR A 7 -25.56 -15.94 34.11
CA THR A 7 -25.20 -14.80 34.96
C THR A 7 -24.29 -15.23 36.12
N GLN A 8 -24.54 -16.40 36.69
CA GLN A 8 -23.77 -16.94 37.82
C GLN A 8 -22.33 -17.26 37.41
N ASP A 9 -22.13 -17.83 36.22
CA ASP A 9 -20.78 -18.11 35.71
C ASP A 9 -19.91 -16.84 35.57
N LEU A 10 -20.54 -15.70 35.23
CA LEU A 10 -19.81 -14.40 35.16
C LEU A 10 -19.45 -13.90 36.57
N VAL A 11 -20.34 -14.07 37.56
CA VAL A 11 -20.03 -13.74 38.96
C VAL A 11 -18.91 -14.62 39.49
N ASP A 12 -18.96 -15.91 39.24
CA ASP A 12 -17.97 -16.91 39.66
C ASP A 12 -16.60 -16.65 38.99
N PHE A 13 -16.61 -16.07 37.76
CA PHE A 13 -15.40 -15.64 37.06
C PHE A 13 -14.79 -14.35 37.64
N GLY A 14 -15.52 -13.60 38.47
CA GLY A 14 -15.04 -12.41 39.18
C GLY A 14 -15.69 -11.10 38.81
N PHE A 15 -16.77 -11.10 38.04
CA PHE A 15 -17.58 -9.88 37.84
C PHE A 15 -18.45 -9.59 39.05
N GLU A 16 -18.63 -8.31 39.40
CA GLU A 16 -19.55 -7.92 40.46
C GLU A 16 -20.99 -8.29 40.11
N SER A 17 -21.69 -8.92 41.07
CA SER A 17 -23.05 -9.39 40.88
C SER A 17 -24.05 -8.27 40.55
N GLU A 18 -23.87 -7.10 41.13
CA GLU A 18 -24.71 -5.92 40.82
C GLU A 18 -24.52 -5.45 39.38
N PHE A 19 -23.30 -5.43 38.87
CA PHE A 19 -22.99 -5.09 37.47
C PHE A 19 -23.62 -6.11 36.52
N VAL A 20 -23.39 -7.40 36.74
CA VAL A 20 -23.95 -8.47 35.91
C VAL A 20 -25.47 -8.49 35.95
N GLY A 21 -26.09 -8.24 37.12
CA GLY A 21 -27.54 -8.15 37.25
C GLY A 21 -28.20 -7.04 36.43
N ARG A 22 -27.45 -6.02 36.03
CA ARG A 22 -27.91 -4.94 35.13
C ARG A 22 -27.78 -5.29 33.65
N LEU A 23 -27.15 -6.43 33.30
CA LEU A 23 -27.00 -6.91 31.91
C LEU A 23 -28.10 -7.95 31.63
N PRO A 24 -29.22 -7.56 31.01
CA PRO A 24 -30.37 -8.45 30.86
C PRO A 24 -30.18 -9.55 29.82
N VAL A 25 -29.14 -9.44 28.98
CA VAL A 25 -28.90 -10.35 27.86
C VAL A 25 -27.43 -10.76 27.82
N ILE A 26 -27.17 -12.05 27.82
CA ILE A 26 -25.84 -12.63 27.59
C ILE A 26 -25.85 -13.28 26.20
N VAL A 27 -24.94 -12.88 25.35
CA VAL A 27 -24.78 -13.42 23.99
C VAL A 27 -23.37 -13.96 23.81
N THR A 28 -23.28 -15.19 23.35
CA THR A 28 -22.00 -15.80 23.00
C THR A 28 -21.73 -15.66 21.51
N LEU A 29 -20.55 -15.18 21.16
CA LEU A 29 -20.11 -15.08 19.78
C LEU A 29 -19.28 -16.32 19.41
N ASN A 30 -19.49 -16.83 18.20
CA ASN A 30 -18.63 -17.87 17.66
C ASN A 30 -17.32 -17.28 17.18
N GLU A 31 -16.25 -18.07 17.20
CA GLU A 31 -14.99 -17.71 16.57
C GLU A 31 -15.21 -17.44 15.08
N VAL A 32 -14.47 -16.42 14.59
CA VAL A 32 -14.51 -16.05 13.18
C VAL A 32 -13.35 -16.77 12.50
N ASP A 33 -13.69 -17.72 11.64
CA ASP A 33 -12.74 -18.48 10.83
C ASP A 33 -12.28 -17.68 9.60
N GLU A 34 -11.32 -18.20 8.85
CA GLU A 34 -10.75 -17.58 7.65
C GLU A 34 -11.82 -17.26 6.60
N ASP A 35 -12.77 -18.19 6.36
CA ASP A 35 -13.84 -17.99 5.37
C ASP A 35 -14.76 -16.82 5.73
N LYS A 36 -15.08 -16.66 7.02
CA LYS A 36 -15.89 -15.53 7.48
C LYS A 36 -15.12 -14.22 7.40
N LEU A 37 -13.83 -14.23 7.76
CA LEU A 37 -12.95 -13.05 7.61
C LEU A 37 -12.85 -12.62 6.14
N TYR A 38 -12.70 -13.57 5.24
CA TYR A 38 -12.69 -13.29 3.81
C TYR A 38 -14.02 -12.69 3.33
N LYS A 39 -15.19 -13.26 3.74
CA LYS A 39 -16.50 -12.70 3.42
C LYS A 39 -16.69 -11.28 3.95
N ILE A 40 -16.12 -10.96 5.13
CA ILE A 40 -16.12 -9.59 5.67
C ILE A 40 -15.36 -8.65 4.74
N LEU A 41 -14.22 -9.06 4.21
CA LEU A 41 -13.43 -8.23 3.28
C LEU A 41 -14.09 -8.09 1.91
N GLN A 42 -14.74 -9.15 1.41
CA GLN A 42 -15.47 -9.12 0.13
C GLN A 42 -16.71 -8.23 0.16
N ASN A 43 -17.24 -7.96 1.34
CA ASN A 43 -18.43 -7.12 1.45
C ASN A 43 -18.16 -5.72 0.90
N PRO A 44 -18.96 -5.19 -0.05
CA PRO A 44 -18.80 -3.84 -0.57
C PRO A 44 -18.83 -2.74 0.50
N TYR A 45 -19.47 -3.04 1.65
CA TYR A 45 -19.52 -2.14 2.81
C TYR A 45 -18.47 -2.46 3.87
N SER A 46 -17.47 -3.25 3.56
CA SER A 46 -16.38 -3.57 4.48
C SER A 46 -15.72 -2.29 5.00
N ALA A 47 -15.83 -2.04 6.29
CA ALA A 47 -15.22 -0.87 6.92
C ALA A 47 -13.69 -0.86 6.75
N VAL A 48 -13.06 -2.04 6.79
CA VAL A 48 -11.60 -2.18 6.64
C VAL A 48 -11.14 -1.73 5.26
N ILE A 49 -11.74 -2.27 4.20
CA ILE A 49 -11.35 -1.95 2.82
C ILE A 49 -11.74 -0.53 2.46
N ASN A 50 -12.95 -0.09 2.84
CA ASN A 50 -13.43 1.24 2.51
C ASN A 50 -12.67 2.35 3.24
N SER A 51 -12.28 2.13 4.51
CA SER A 51 -11.42 3.07 5.23
C SER A 51 -10.11 3.28 4.48
N LYS A 52 -9.42 2.20 4.10
CA LYS A 52 -8.16 2.30 3.36
C LYS A 52 -8.30 2.95 1.98
N LYS A 53 -9.38 2.64 1.26
CA LYS A 53 -9.68 3.32 0.00
C LYS A 53 -9.89 4.82 0.20
N LEU A 54 -10.57 5.23 1.27
CA LEU A 54 -10.79 6.64 1.59
C LEU A 54 -9.49 7.34 2.01
N ASP A 55 -8.64 6.68 2.81
CA ASP A 55 -7.35 7.22 3.22
C ASP A 55 -6.50 7.58 2.00
N PHE A 56 -6.30 6.65 1.07
CA PHE A 56 -5.56 6.90 -0.17
C PHE A 56 -6.27 7.89 -1.10
N LYS A 57 -7.60 7.83 -1.17
CA LYS A 57 -8.39 8.75 -1.99
C LYS A 57 -8.23 10.21 -1.56
N SER A 58 -8.01 10.47 -0.28
CA SER A 58 -7.74 11.82 0.24
C SER A 58 -6.47 12.43 -0.37
N TYR A 59 -5.53 11.60 -0.83
CA TYR A 59 -4.32 11.97 -1.58
C TYR A 59 -4.48 11.86 -3.11
N GLY A 60 -5.69 11.58 -3.58
CA GLY A 60 -5.98 11.43 -5.01
C GLY A 60 -5.51 10.10 -5.61
N ILE A 61 -5.31 9.08 -4.77
CA ILE A 61 -4.87 7.75 -5.17
C ILE A 61 -6.05 6.78 -5.08
N ASP A 62 -6.39 6.12 -6.19
CA ASP A 62 -7.38 5.05 -6.21
C ASP A 62 -6.71 3.71 -5.88
N VAL A 63 -7.23 3.01 -4.85
CA VAL A 63 -6.70 1.70 -4.44
C VAL A 63 -7.67 0.59 -4.83
N GLU A 64 -7.15 -0.40 -5.55
CA GLU A 64 -7.85 -1.62 -5.90
C GLU A 64 -7.26 -2.80 -5.15
N PHE A 65 -8.11 -3.57 -4.46
CA PHE A 65 -7.71 -4.81 -3.79
C PHE A 65 -8.13 -6.00 -4.66
N LYS A 66 -7.18 -6.79 -5.11
CA LYS A 66 -7.44 -8.03 -5.84
C LYS A 66 -7.87 -9.13 -4.88
N ASP A 67 -8.55 -10.15 -5.39
CA ASP A 67 -9.11 -11.26 -4.61
C ASP A 67 -8.03 -12.02 -3.82
N GLU A 68 -6.85 -12.19 -4.41
CA GLU A 68 -5.69 -12.81 -3.78
C GLU A 68 -5.25 -12.05 -2.52
N ALA A 69 -5.30 -10.71 -2.55
CA ALA A 69 -4.99 -9.88 -1.40
C ALA A 69 -6.02 -10.06 -0.28
N LEU A 70 -7.30 -10.12 -0.60
CA LEU A 70 -8.35 -10.33 0.39
C LEU A 70 -8.21 -11.70 1.07
N LYS A 71 -7.89 -12.75 0.31
CA LYS A 71 -7.61 -14.09 0.84
C LYS A 71 -6.39 -14.09 1.76
N PHE A 72 -5.31 -13.44 1.34
CA PHE A 72 -4.11 -13.30 2.16
C PHE A 72 -4.41 -12.60 3.49
N PHE A 73 -5.13 -11.48 3.47
CA PHE A 73 -5.50 -10.77 4.70
C PHE A 73 -6.36 -11.61 5.63
N ALA A 74 -7.34 -12.33 5.09
CA ALA A 74 -8.19 -13.22 5.88
C ALA A 74 -7.37 -14.32 6.55
N LYS A 75 -6.47 -14.96 5.82
CA LYS A 75 -5.57 -16.00 6.31
C LYS A 75 -4.63 -15.49 7.42
N GLU A 76 -4.01 -14.33 7.21
CA GLU A 76 -3.11 -13.73 8.22
C GLU A 76 -3.88 -13.26 9.46
N ALA A 77 -5.07 -12.71 9.29
CA ALA A 77 -5.92 -12.31 10.40
C ALA A 77 -6.43 -13.51 11.21
N ALA A 78 -6.76 -14.62 10.58
CA ALA A 78 -7.18 -15.86 11.27
C ALA A 78 -6.11 -16.38 12.24
N LYS A 79 -4.81 -16.22 11.90
CA LYS A 79 -3.70 -16.64 12.77
C LYS A 79 -3.65 -15.86 14.09
N GLN A 80 -4.16 -14.61 14.11
CA GLN A 80 -4.11 -13.75 15.30
C GLN A 80 -5.19 -14.06 16.34
N LYS A 81 -6.21 -14.87 16.01
CA LYS A 81 -7.33 -15.27 16.88
C LYS A 81 -8.10 -14.12 17.57
N THR A 82 -7.99 -12.90 17.06
CA THR A 82 -8.65 -11.71 17.59
C THR A 82 -9.90 -11.32 16.76
N GLY A 83 -10.35 -12.23 15.89
CA GLY A 83 -11.53 -12.04 15.03
C GLY A 83 -11.34 -10.93 14.01
N ALA A 84 -12.41 -10.21 13.69
CA ALA A 84 -12.40 -9.17 12.65
C ALA A 84 -11.45 -7.98 12.93
N ARG A 85 -11.06 -7.75 14.21
CA ARG A 85 -10.07 -6.71 14.56
C ARG A 85 -8.69 -6.96 13.94
N ALA A 86 -8.31 -8.23 13.79
CA ALA A 86 -7.06 -8.61 13.14
C ALA A 86 -6.98 -8.12 11.69
N LEU A 87 -8.10 -8.04 10.99
CA LEU A 87 -8.13 -7.60 9.59
C LEU A 87 -7.55 -6.19 9.42
N MET A 88 -7.98 -5.23 10.26
CA MET A 88 -7.46 -3.87 10.21
C MET A 88 -5.94 -3.86 10.44
N THR A 89 -5.48 -4.55 11.49
CA THR A 89 -4.03 -4.61 11.83
C THR A 89 -3.20 -5.22 10.70
N VAL A 90 -3.69 -6.26 10.04
CA VAL A 90 -2.97 -6.91 8.93
C VAL A 90 -2.88 -6.00 7.71
N VAL A 91 -4.00 -5.39 7.33
CA VAL A 91 -4.05 -4.47 6.18
C VAL A 91 -3.19 -3.23 6.43
N GLU A 92 -3.27 -2.63 7.62
CA GLU A 92 -2.43 -1.49 8.00
C GLU A 92 -0.95 -1.81 7.95
N ARG A 93 -0.54 -2.95 8.52
CA ARG A 93 0.87 -3.35 8.53
C ARG A 93 1.46 -3.48 7.13
N LEU A 94 0.68 -3.95 6.15
CA LEU A 94 1.13 -4.05 4.77
C LEU A 94 1.21 -2.68 4.10
N LEU A 95 0.22 -1.81 4.32
CA LEU A 95 0.06 -0.57 3.55
C LEU A 95 0.71 0.66 4.19
N ILE A 96 1.14 0.61 5.44
CA ILE A 96 1.64 1.80 6.17
C ILE A 96 2.81 2.51 5.48
N ASN A 97 3.72 1.77 4.85
CA ASN A 97 4.83 2.36 4.13
C ASN A 97 4.37 3.02 2.83
N TYR A 98 3.35 2.46 2.17
CA TYR A 98 2.72 3.05 1.00
C TYR A 98 1.97 4.34 1.37
N GLU A 99 1.22 4.35 2.47
CA GLU A 99 0.53 5.54 2.98
C GLU A 99 1.48 6.71 3.29
N LYS A 100 2.69 6.40 3.74
CA LYS A 100 3.72 7.40 4.03
C LYS A 100 4.40 7.97 2.79
N VAL A 101 4.60 7.16 1.77
CA VAL A 101 5.45 7.49 0.61
C VAL A 101 4.64 7.98 -0.57
N LEU A 102 3.56 7.27 -0.93
CA LEU A 102 2.81 7.56 -2.16
C LEU A 102 2.21 8.96 -2.26
N PRO A 103 1.77 9.62 -1.15
CA PRO A 103 1.28 11.00 -1.24
C PRO A 103 2.31 12.02 -1.76
N SER A 104 3.61 11.71 -1.66
CA SER A 104 4.68 12.56 -2.20
C SER A 104 5.02 12.28 -3.66
N LEU A 105 4.41 11.27 -4.26
CA LEU A 105 4.62 10.84 -5.64
C LEU A 105 3.41 11.19 -6.51
N GLU A 106 3.61 11.21 -7.83
CA GLU A 106 2.52 11.50 -8.78
C GLU A 106 1.73 10.26 -9.20
N ILE A 107 1.54 9.35 -8.26
CA ILE A 107 0.79 8.11 -8.45
C ILE A 107 -0.71 8.37 -8.31
N LYS A 108 -1.51 7.85 -9.22
CA LYS A 108 -2.98 7.97 -9.20
C LYS A 108 -3.69 6.67 -8.87
N GLN A 109 -2.99 5.55 -8.93
CA GLN A 109 -3.58 4.24 -8.72
C GLN A 109 -2.58 3.30 -8.05
N LEU A 110 -3.06 2.52 -7.08
CA LEU A 110 -2.34 1.43 -6.43
C LEU A 110 -3.17 0.15 -6.54
N THR A 111 -2.57 -0.92 -7.05
CA THR A 111 -3.19 -2.25 -7.05
C THR A 111 -2.52 -3.11 -5.99
N VAL A 112 -3.33 -3.59 -5.04
CA VAL A 112 -2.88 -4.54 -4.01
C VAL A 112 -3.18 -5.94 -4.51
N ASP A 113 -2.16 -6.58 -5.04
CA ASP A 113 -2.19 -7.90 -5.65
C ASP A 113 -1.18 -8.85 -4.99
N ASP A 114 -1.02 -10.02 -5.57
CA ASP A 114 -0.07 -11.04 -5.11
C ASP A 114 1.39 -10.57 -5.15
N LYS A 115 1.78 -9.76 -6.13
CA LYS A 115 3.14 -9.23 -6.24
C LYS A 115 3.47 -8.31 -5.08
N LEU A 116 2.56 -7.36 -4.79
CA LEU A 116 2.72 -6.42 -3.69
C LEU A 116 2.76 -7.14 -2.33
N ILE A 117 1.99 -8.21 -2.17
CA ILE A 117 1.95 -8.99 -0.93
C ILE A 117 3.26 -9.74 -0.71
N ASN A 118 3.81 -10.34 -1.75
CA ASN A 118 5.03 -11.16 -1.65
C ASN A 118 6.31 -10.32 -1.50
N ASP A 119 6.35 -9.14 -2.12
CA ASP A 119 7.49 -8.23 -2.05
C ASP A 119 7.05 -6.75 -1.89
N PRO A 120 6.52 -6.37 -0.71
CA PRO A 120 6.02 -5.02 -0.49
C PRO A 120 7.10 -3.93 -0.62
N GLU A 121 8.32 -4.22 -0.18
CA GLU A 121 9.43 -3.25 -0.22
C GLU A 121 9.98 -3.09 -1.63
N GLY A 122 10.10 -4.18 -2.39
CA GLY A 122 10.53 -4.17 -3.77
C GLY A 122 9.56 -3.39 -4.67
N ILE A 123 8.26 -3.67 -4.56
CA ILE A 123 7.23 -2.94 -5.33
C ILE A 123 7.20 -1.45 -4.97
N LEU A 124 7.31 -1.10 -3.68
CA LEU A 124 7.38 0.30 -3.27
C LEU A 124 8.61 1.00 -3.87
N SER A 125 9.75 0.34 -3.84
CA SER A 125 11.00 0.84 -4.42
C SER A 125 10.89 1.02 -5.95
N GLU A 126 10.23 0.09 -6.63
CA GLU A 126 9.96 0.18 -8.07
C GLU A 126 9.05 1.37 -8.42
N ILE A 127 8.00 1.58 -7.63
CA ILE A 127 7.10 2.72 -7.78
C ILE A 127 7.88 4.04 -7.63
N MET A 128 8.67 4.18 -6.57
CA MET A 128 9.48 5.37 -6.32
C MET A 128 10.50 5.63 -7.45
N ARG A 129 11.12 4.57 -7.94
CA ARG A 129 12.05 4.62 -9.07
C ARG A 129 11.37 5.14 -10.33
N THR A 130 10.24 4.54 -10.67
CA THR A 130 9.47 4.90 -11.87
C THR A 130 8.98 6.34 -11.80
N ASP A 131 8.48 6.78 -10.66
CA ASP A 131 8.03 8.16 -10.45
C ASP A 131 9.18 9.17 -10.58
N SER A 132 10.33 8.88 -10.00
CA SER A 132 11.53 9.75 -10.09
C SER A 132 11.99 9.96 -11.53
N ILE A 133 11.99 8.89 -12.34
CA ILE A 133 12.38 8.96 -13.76
C ILE A 133 11.32 9.73 -14.56
N ARG A 134 10.04 9.42 -14.37
CA ARG A 134 8.94 10.13 -15.04
C ARG A 134 8.95 11.62 -14.68
N GLY A 135 9.22 11.95 -13.42
CA GLY A 135 9.36 13.34 -12.98
C GLY A 135 10.47 14.06 -13.73
N TYR A 136 11.64 13.45 -13.86
CA TYR A 136 12.74 14.02 -14.64
C TYR A 136 12.39 14.19 -16.13
N GLN A 137 11.81 13.18 -16.76
CA GLN A 137 11.38 13.22 -18.16
C GLN A 137 10.41 14.38 -18.42
N ARG A 138 9.45 14.59 -17.53
CA ARG A 138 8.46 15.67 -17.59
C ARG A 138 9.11 17.04 -17.48
N ASP A 139 10.00 17.22 -16.48
CA ASP A 139 10.70 18.49 -16.29
C ASP A 139 11.63 18.81 -17.46
N PHE A 140 12.26 17.79 -18.02
CA PHE A 140 13.11 17.91 -19.21
C PHE A 140 12.30 18.33 -20.45
N LEU A 141 11.14 17.70 -20.67
CA LEU A 141 10.22 18.07 -21.75
C LEU A 141 9.72 19.51 -21.58
N ALA A 142 9.27 19.87 -20.37
CA ALA A 142 8.76 21.21 -20.10
C ALA A 142 9.83 22.30 -20.29
N SER A 143 11.09 22.01 -19.92
CA SER A 143 12.19 22.97 -19.98
C SER A 143 12.83 23.07 -21.38
N HIS A 144 12.84 21.99 -22.14
CA HIS A 144 13.63 21.89 -23.37
C HIS A 144 12.80 21.58 -24.63
N GLY A 145 11.55 21.15 -24.48
CA GLY A 145 10.66 20.73 -25.58
C GLY A 145 11.09 19.41 -26.22
N ILE A 146 11.85 18.57 -25.53
CA ILE A 146 12.43 17.33 -26.04
C ILE A 146 11.88 16.16 -25.23
N HIS A 147 11.34 15.15 -25.90
CA HIS A 147 10.92 13.89 -25.28
C HIS A 147 12.14 13.01 -24.99
N LEU A 148 12.43 12.80 -23.72
CA LEU A 148 13.49 11.91 -23.27
C LEU A 148 12.92 10.58 -22.82
N SER A 149 13.48 9.46 -23.28
CA SER A 149 13.12 8.10 -22.82
C SER A 149 14.37 7.36 -22.38
N PHE A 150 14.21 6.47 -21.40
CA PHE A 150 15.27 5.62 -20.87
C PHE A 150 14.95 4.17 -21.13
N ASP A 151 15.92 3.37 -21.56
CA ASP A 151 15.80 1.93 -21.55
C ASP A 151 16.14 1.32 -20.18
N ASP A 152 15.94 0.02 -20.03
CA ASP A 152 16.14 -0.66 -18.75
C ASP A 152 17.62 -0.66 -18.31
N GLU A 153 18.56 -0.64 -19.27
CA GLU A 153 19.99 -0.60 -18.98
C GLU A 153 20.39 0.77 -18.44
N ALA A 154 19.91 1.84 -19.05
CA ALA A 154 20.12 3.22 -18.59
C ALA A 154 19.55 3.42 -17.19
N ILE A 155 18.32 2.93 -16.95
CA ILE A 155 17.67 2.98 -15.62
C ILE A 155 18.53 2.28 -14.58
N THR A 156 19.07 1.10 -14.89
CA THR A 156 19.92 0.31 -13.98
C THR A 156 21.22 1.08 -13.63
N VAL A 157 21.83 1.72 -14.61
CA VAL A 157 23.04 2.53 -14.40
C VAL A 157 22.76 3.74 -13.52
N ILE A 158 21.65 4.46 -13.77
CA ILE A 158 21.21 5.60 -12.97
C ILE A 158 20.96 5.18 -11.53
N GLU A 159 20.29 4.05 -11.32
CA GLU A 159 19.99 3.50 -9.99
C GLU A 159 21.28 3.16 -9.22
N LYS A 160 22.23 2.49 -9.86
CA LYS A 160 23.52 2.18 -9.25
C LYS A 160 24.25 3.44 -8.81
N LYS A 161 24.33 4.45 -9.68
CA LYS A 161 24.96 5.73 -9.35
C LYS A 161 24.23 6.47 -8.22
N ALA A 162 22.89 6.40 -8.16
CA ALA A 162 22.10 6.99 -7.10
C ALA A 162 22.41 6.36 -5.73
N LYS A 163 22.49 5.02 -5.68
CA LYS A 163 22.88 4.27 -4.48
C LYS A 163 24.30 4.61 -4.03
N ASP A 164 25.26 4.59 -4.94
CA ASP A 164 26.68 4.84 -4.65
C ASP A 164 26.92 6.27 -4.13
N SER A 165 26.24 7.25 -4.69
CA SER A 165 26.39 8.67 -4.33
C SER A 165 25.43 9.15 -3.24
N LYS A 166 24.47 8.32 -2.77
CA LYS A 166 23.40 8.68 -1.84
C LYS A 166 22.57 9.89 -2.29
N LYS A 167 22.39 10.05 -3.59
CA LYS A 167 21.57 11.10 -4.20
C LYS A 167 20.27 10.51 -4.73
N SER A 168 19.24 11.35 -4.91
CA SER A 168 18.01 10.92 -5.59
C SER A 168 18.28 10.63 -7.08
N MET A 169 17.52 9.70 -7.67
CA MET A 169 17.64 9.37 -9.11
C MET A 169 17.43 10.60 -9.99
N LYS A 170 16.48 11.46 -9.64
CA LYS A 170 16.26 12.73 -10.34
C LYS A 170 17.54 13.58 -10.36
N ARG A 171 18.21 13.72 -9.22
CA ARG A 171 19.47 14.49 -9.13
C ARG A 171 20.59 13.88 -9.95
N ILE A 172 20.67 12.55 -9.99
CA ILE A 172 21.64 11.85 -10.85
C ILE A 172 21.35 12.11 -12.33
N CYS A 173 20.07 12.09 -12.74
CA CYS A 173 19.70 12.44 -14.11
C CYS A 173 20.08 13.89 -14.44
N GLU A 174 19.82 14.85 -13.55
CA GLU A 174 20.25 16.25 -13.71
C GLU A 174 21.76 16.36 -13.89
N ASP A 175 22.55 15.67 -13.05
CA ASP A 175 24.02 15.70 -13.12
C ASP A 175 24.56 15.02 -14.39
N LEU A 176 23.95 13.91 -14.85
CA LEU A 176 24.43 13.16 -16.03
C LEU A 176 24.02 13.79 -17.36
N PHE A 177 22.85 14.38 -17.42
CA PHE A 177 22.27 14.85 -18.68
C PHE A 177 22.19 16.37 -18.79
N HIS A 178 22.95 17.08 -17.96
CA HIS A 178 23.01 18.55 -17.94
C HIS A 178 23.24 19.15 -19.31
N ASP A 179 24.18 18.59 -20.08
CA ASP A 179 24.60 19.14 -21.38
C ASP A 179 23.83 18.55 -22.58
N PHE A 180 23.03 17.54 -22.34
CA PHE A 180 22.26 16.83 -23.40
C PHE A 180 21.29 17.73 -24.18
N PRO A 181 20.56 18.67 -23.54
CA PRO A 181 19.63 19.53 -24.27
C PRO A 181 20.30 20.33 -25.39
N TYR A 182 21.50 20.78 -25.16
CA TYR A 182 22.27 21.53 -26.17
C TYR A 182 22.65 20.65 -27.36
N ALA A 183 23.18 19.45 -27.09
CA ALA A 183 23.58 18.50 -28.11
C ALA A 183 22.37 18.02 -28.96
N ILE A 184 21.25 17.67 -28.31
CA ILE A 184 20.04 17.18 -28.99
C ILE A 184 19.40 18.27 -29.88
N LYS A 185 19.38 19.52 -29.40
CA LYS A 185 18.93 20.68 -30.21
C LYS A 185 19.79 20.93 -31.46
N LEU A 186 21.10 20.74 -31.38
CA LEU A 186 21.98 20.81 -32.55
C LEU A 186 21.64 19.72 -33.57
N MET A 187 21.24 18.55 -33.12
CA MET A 187 20.81 17.43 -33.97
C MET A 187 19.39 17.61 -34.53
N LYS A 188 18.64 18.64 -34.08
CA LYS A 188 17.23 18.90 -34.45
C LYS A 188 16.28 17.72 -34.16
N LEU A 189 16.53 17.01 -33.07
CA LEU A 189 15.69 15.91 -32.63
C LEU A 189 14.66 16.41 -31.60
N GLU A 190 13.43 15.94 -31.72
CA GLU A 190 12.34 16.19 -30.77
C GLU A 190 12.21 15.06 -29.76
N GLU A 191 12.77 13.89 -30.06
CA GLU A 191 12.79 12.71 -29.21
C GLU A 191 14.20 12.14 -29.11
N PHE A 192 14.57 11.68 -27.93
CA PHE A 192 15.87 11.05 -27.68
C PHE A 192 15.74 9.90 -26.69
N ARG A 193 16.33 8.75 -27.03
CA ARG A 193 16.36 7.56 -26.17
C ARG A 193 17.78 7.32 -25.67
N ILE A 194 17.87 7.05 -24.38
CA ILE A 194 19.12 6.71 -23.69
C ILE A 194 19.06 5.25 -23.27
#